data_29503e5fd8e85ba7137530a27ec09a4d
#
_entry.id   29503e5fd8e85ba7137530a27ec09a4d
#
_cell.length_a   1.000
_cell.length_b   1.000
_cell.length_c   1.000
_cell.angle_alpha   90.00
_cell.angle_beta   90.00
_cell.angle_gamma   90.00
#
_symmetry.space_group_name_H-M   'P 1'
#
loop_
_entity.id
_entity.type
_entity.pdbx_description
1 polymer ?
#
loop_
_entity_poly.entity_id
_entity_poly.type
_entity_poly.pdbx_seq_one_letter_code
_entity_poly.pdbx_strand_id
1 'polypeptide(L)'
;EELEFYSIKVPDGPLTSKLQKIEPGDKVLLARKPTGTLVLDALTPAKRLWMFSTGTGFAPFASLIRDPDTYAKYDQVIVTHTCRLEAELGYGFETVAAAKADPLVGEEASAQLLHFASCTRAPDYPMQGRITDLIENGGLFAALGCDALDPESDRAMICGSMAMIQDTKALLEARGFVEGSNAAPADFVIEKAFAG
;
A
#
# COMPACT_ATOMS: atom_id res chain seq x y z
N GLU A 1 13.53 17.36 10.04
CA GLU A 1 13.23 16.01 9.47
C GLU A 1 12.56 15.15 10.53
N GLU A 2 11.48 14.51 10.19
CA GLU A 2 10.71 13.62 11.03
C GLU A 2 10.55 12.28 10.33
N LEU A 3 10.59 11.17 11.09
CA LEU A 3 10.34 9.82 10.58
C LEU A 3 9.15 9.23 11.32
N GLU A 4 8.19 8.73 10.56
CA GLU A 4 7.01 8.06 11.08
C GLU A 4 7.14 6.54 10.91
N PHE A 5 6.79 5.78 11.94
CA PHE A 5 6.81 4.32 11.92
C PHE A 5 5.43 3.77 12.25
N TYR A 6 4.86 3.00 11.35
CA TYR A 6 3.60 2.30 11.57
C TYR A 6 3.86 0.84 11.94
N SER A 7 3.46 0.42 13.12
CA SER A 7 3.74 -0.93 13.67
C SER A 7 2.56 -1.48 14.43
N ILE A 8 2.33 -2.78 14.32
CA ILE A 8 1.37 -3.49 15.19
C ILE A 8 2.03 -3.88 16.51
N LYS A 9 1.21 -3.99 17.57
CA LYS A 9 1.64 -4.52 18.89
C LYS A 9 1.52 -6.03 18.89
N VAL A 10 2.65 -6.73 18.74
CA VAL A 10 2.72 -8.18 18.92
C VAL A 10 3.35 -8.45 20.29
N PRO A 11 2.61 -9.03 21.27
CA PRO A 11 3.10 -9.18 22.64
C PRO A 11 4.44 -9.88 22.75
N ASP A 12 4.62 -10.97 22.00
CA ASP A 12 5.84 -11.79 22.01
C ASP A 12 6.75 -11.55 20.78
N GLY A 13 6.47 -10.50 20.01
CA GLY A 13 7.27 -10.13 18.84
C GLY A 13 8.66 -9.64 19.25
N PRO A 14 9.75 -10.11 18.60
CA PRO A 14 11.12 -9.79 19.02
C PRO A 14 11.44 -8.30 19.01
N LEU A 15 10.84 -7.54 18.10
CA LEU A 15 10.99 -6.09 18.00
C LEU A 15 9.78 -5.34 18.57
N THR A 16 8.58 -5.69 18.15
CA THR A 16 7.35 -4.94 18.49
C THR A 16 6.99 -5.01 19.97
N SER A 17 7.37 -6.10 20.69
CA SER A 17 7.23 -6.20 22.15
C SER A 17 8.07 -5.14 22.91
N LYS A 18 9.13 -4.64 22.30
CA LYS A 18 9.99 -3.57 22.83
C LYS A 18 9.49 -2.19 22.35
N LEU A 19 9.21 -2.04 21.05
CA LEU A 19 8.75 -0.77 20.48
C LEU A 19 7.46 -0.26 21.13
N GLN A 20 6.53 -1.15 21.48
CA GLN A 20 5.29 -0.75 22.15
C GLN A 20 5.48 -0.14 23.56
N LYS A 21 6.69 -0.19 24.12
CA LYS A 21 7.03 0.30 25.47
C LYS A 21 7.83 1.61 25.44
N ILE A 22 8.23 2.09 24.27
CA ILE A 22 8.98 3.34 24.15
C ILE A 22 8.10 4.53 24.54
N GLU A 23 8.73 5.52 25.16
CA GLU A 23 8.11 6.76 25.61
C GLU A 23 8.81 7.97 24.96
N PRO A 24 8.18 9.14 24.98
CA PRO A 24 8.80 10.36 24.48
C PRO A 24 10.15 10.63 25.17
N GLY A 25 11.20 10.78 24.37
CA GLY A 25 12.59 10.95 24.85
C GLY A 25 13.45 9.67 24.73
N ASP A 26 12.84 8.51 24.53
CA ASP A 26 13.59 7.28 24.27
C ASP A 26 14.29 7.34 22.91
N LYS A 27 15.42 6.62 22.82
CA LYS A 27 16.24 6.56 21.61
C LYS A 27 16.07 5.21 20.92
N VAL A 28 15.85 5.25 19.62
CA VAL A 28 15.84 4.06 18.76
C VAL A 28 17.04 4.09 17.81
N LEU A 29 17.59 2.91 17.51
CA LEU A 29 18.65 2.78 16.51
C LEU A 29 18.04 2.59 15.14
N LEU A 30 18.41 3.47 14.21
CA LEU A 30 18.01 3.40 12.82
C LEU A 30 19.24 3.11 11.96
N ALA A 31 19.12 2.12 11.05
CA ALA A 31 20.16 1.83 10.09
C ALA A 31 20.31 2.98 9.08
N ARG A 32 21.55 3.29 8.69
CA ARG A 32 21.81 4.37 7.72
C ARG A 32 21.33 4.05 6.30
N LYS A 33 21.33 2.77 5.93
CA LYS A 33 20.96 2.32 4.59
C LYS A 33 19.51 1.83 4.61
N PRO A 34 18.62 2.45 3.81
CA PRO A 34 17.28 1.90 3.58
C PRO A 34 17.38 0.57 2.81
N THR A 35 16.49 -0.36 3.10
CA THR A 35 16.48 -1.71 2.51
C THR A 35 15.15 -2.05 1.84
N GLY A 36 14.20 -1.12 1.80
CA GLY A 36 12.89 -1.32 1.14
C GLY A 36 13.02 -1.59 -0.37
N THR A 37 12.07 -2.35 -0.90
CA THR A 37 12.00 -2.73 -2.31
C THR A 37 10.89 -1.99 -3.08
N LEU A 38 9.96 -1.36 -2.36
CA LEU A 38 8.86 -0.60 -2.96
C LEU A 38 9.31 0.83 -3.27
N VAL A 39 9.97 0.98 -4.39
CA VAL A 39 10.42 2.27 -4.92
C VAL A 39 9.90 2.46 -6.35
N LEU A 40 9.61 3.70 -6.73
CA LEU A 40 9.03 4.02 -8.05
C LEU A 40 9.92 3.57 -9.20
N ASP A 41 11.25 3.59 -9.02
CA ASP A 41 12.22 3.21 -10.05
C ASP A 41 12.30 1.69 -10.30
N ALA A 42 11.66 0.88 -9.47
CA ALA A 42 11.51 -0.56 -9.70
C ALA A 42 10.37 -0.92 -10.66
N LEU A 43 9.61 0.08 -11.13
CA LEU A 43 8.50 -0.07 -12.06
C LEU A 43 8.80 0.61 -13.40
N THR A 44 8.34 0.00 -14.48
CA THR A 44 8.37 0.61 -15.82
C THR A 44 7.29 1.69 -15.93
N PRO A 45 7.41 2.68 -16.85
CA PRO A 45 6.41 3.73 -17.02
C PRO A 45 5.00 3.18 -17.33
N ALA A 46 3.98 3.82 -16.77
CA ALA A 46 2.57 3.52 -17.04
C ALA A 46 1.68 4.71 -16.65
N LYS A 47 0.37 4.57 -16.83
CA LYS A 47 -0.61 5.62 -16.49
C LYS A 47 -1.11 5.53 -15.06
N ARG A 48 -1.35 4.30 -14.55
CA ARG A 48 -1.93 4.07 -13.22
C ARG A 48 -0.97 3.29 -12.33
N LEU A 49 -0.90 3.69 -11.06
CA LEU A 49 -0.19 2.95 -10.01
C LEU A 49 -1.19 2.38 -9.02
N TRP A 50 -1.18 1.06 -8.89
CA TRP A 50 -1.95 0.32 -7.90
C TRP A 50 -1.07 -0.07 -6.71
N MET A 51 -1.48 0.30 -5.50
CA MET A 51 -0.79 -0.04 -4.25
C MET A 51 -1.71 -0.95 -3.43
N PHE A 52 -1.47 -2.25 -3.45
CA PHE A 52 -2.27 -3.24 -2.73
C PHE A 52 -1.71 -3.51 -1.35
N SER A 53 -2.47 -3.22 -0.29
CA SER A 53 -2.03 -3.45 1.09
C SER A 53 -3.00 -4.21 1.97
N THR A 54 -2.44 -4.91 2.97
CA THR A 54 -3.19 -5.42 4.13
C THR A 54 -2.51 -5.01 5.43
N GLY A 55 -3.31 -4.55 6.40
CA GLY A 55 -2.80 -4.16 7.72
C GLY A 55 -1.67 -3.14 7.64
N THR A 56 -0.55 -3.42 8.32
CA THR A 56 0.63 -2.52 8.33
C THR A 56 1.41 -2.47 7.00
N GLY A 57 1.05 -3.31 6.03
CA GLY A 57 1.56 -3.17 4.66
C GLY A 57 1.18 -1.84 3.99
N PHE A 58 0.32 -1.05 4.59
CA PHE A 58 0.02 0.31 4.16
C PHE A 58 1.20 1.29 4.40
N ALA A 59 2.10 1.00 5.34
CA ALA A 59 3.19 1.90 5.74
C ALA A 59 4.08 2.41 4.59
N PRO A 60 4.62 1.57 3.68
CA PRO A 60 5.41 2.06 2.54
C PRO A 60 4.57 2.94 1.61
N PHE A 61 3.28 2.67 1.47
CA PHE A 61 2.38 3.48 0.63
C PHE A 61 2.07 4.83 1.25
N ALA A 62 2.03 4.92 2.59
CA ALA A 62 1.93 6.20 3.29
C ALA A 62 3.10 7.15 2.97
N SER A 63 4.29 6.61 2.66
CA SER A 63 5.42 7.40 2.17
C SER A 63 5.23 7.81 0.71
N LEU A 64 4.85 6.86 -0.16
CA LEU A 64 4.72 7.09 -1.60
C LEU A 64 3.61 8.10 -1.94
N ILE A 65 2.47 8.07 -1.25
CA ILE A 65 1.39 9.05 -1.50
C ILE A 65 1.71 10.48 -1.02
N ARG A 66 2.82 10.67 -0.31
CA ARG A 66 3.38 11.98 0.09
C ARG A 66 4.56 12.40 -0.78
N ASP A 67 4.96 11.60 -1.75
CA ASP A 67 6.07 11.86 -2.66
C ASP A 67 5.56 12.52 -3.95
N PRO A 68 6.00 13.75 -4.29
CA PRO A 68 5.62 14.42 -5.53
C PRO A 68 5.94 13.60 -6.78
N ASP A 69 7.02 12.82 -6.77
CA ASP A 69 7.42 11.99 -7.90
C ASP A 69 6.37 10.91 -8.24
N THR A 70 5.57 10.50 -7.25
CA THR A 70 4.46 9.57 -7.48
C THR A 70 3.43 10.16 -8.44
N TYR A 71 3.04 11.41 -8.24
CA TYR A 71 2.04 12.10 -9.07
C TYR A 71 2.64 12.61 -10.39
N ALA A 72 3.93 12.88 -10.42
CA ALA A 72 4.62 13.21 -11.67
C ALA A 72 4.76 12.02 -12.63
N LYS A 73 4.82 10.80 -12.10
CA LYS A 73 5.00 9.57 -12.88
C LYS A 73 3.68 8.91 -13.31
N TYR A 74 2.56 9.14 -12.61
CA TYR A 74 1.30 8.46 -12.83
C TYR A 74 0.12 9.44 -12.89
N ASP A 75 -0.74 9.28 -13.89
CA ASP A 75 -1.98 10.06 -14.03
C ASP A 75 -3.01 9.73 -12.94
N GLN A 76 -2.98 8.49 -12.43
CA GLN A 76 -3.86 8.01 -11.38
C GLN A 76 -3.10 7.09 -10.40
N VAL A 77 -3.30 7.33 -9.11
CA VAL A 77 -2.70 6.57 -8.01
C VAL A 77 -3.82 5.96 -7.19
N ILE A 78 -3.85 4.64 -7.06
CA ILE A 78 -4.88 3.92 -6.32
C ILE A 78 -4.23 3.19 -5.15
N VAL A 79 -4.53 3.61 -3.93
CA VAL A 79 -4.08 2.91 -2.72
C VAL A 79 -5.24 2.12 -2.14
N THR A 80 -5.02 0.81 -1.93
CA THR A 80 -5.99 -0.07 -1.28
C THR A 80 -5.52 -0.46 0.12
N HIS A 81 -6.44 -0.50 1.07
CA HIS A 81 -6.17 -0.91 2.45
C HIS A 81 -7.22 -1.91 2.90
N THR A 82 -6.86 -3.19 2.96
CA THR A 82 -7.73 -4.26 3.46
C THR A 82 -7.32 -4.67 4.86
N CYS A 83 -8.24 -4.57 5.80
CA CYS A 83 -8.03 -4.96 7.20
C CYS A 83 -9.04 -6.03 7.64
N ARG A 84 -8.88 -6.56 8.84
CA ARG A 84 -9.86 -7.48 9.42
C ARG A 84 -11.06 -6.72 9.93
N LEU A 85 -10.82 -5.65 10.67
CA LEU A 85 -11.83 -4.83 11.35
C LEU A 85 -11.75 -3.39 10.90
N GLU A 86 -12.85 -2.68 10.97
CA GLU A 86 -12.95 -1.27 10.61
C GLU A 86 -11.99 -0.37 11.41
N ALA A 87 -11.85 -0.63 12.71
CA ALA A 87 -10.95 0.12 13.59
C ALA A 87 -9.47 0.11 13.14
N GLU A 88 -9.07 -0.87 12.32
CA GLU A 88 -7.71 -0.97 11.79
C GLU A 88 -7.48 -0.09 10.56
N LEU A 89 -8.55 0.48 9.96
CA LEU A 89 -8.47 1.33 8.77
C LEU A 89 -8.15 2.81 9.08
N GLY A 90 -8.28 3.24 10.33
CA GLY A 90 -8.16 4.65 10.75
C GLY A 90 -6.89 5.32 10.23
N TYR A 91 -5.73 4.67 10.41
CA TYR A 91 -4.45 5.18 9.94
C TYR A 91 -4.43 5.45 8.41
N GLY A 92 -5.01 4.56 7.63
CA GLY A 92 -5.11 4.73 6.17
C GLY A 92 -5.95 5.94 5.77
N PHE A 93 -7.11 6.11 6.40
CA PHE A 93 -7.98 7.26 6.16
C PHE A 93 -7.31 8.59 6.57
N GLU A 94 -6.70 8.64 7.74
CA GLU A 94 -5.99 9.83 8.23
C GLU A 94 -4.82 10.20 7.32
N THR A 95 -4.03 9.22 6.90
CA THR A 95 -2.87 9.41 6.02
C THR A 95 -3.28 9.93 4.64
N VAL A 96 -4.32 9.37 4.03
CA VAL A 96 -4.84 9.84 2.74
C VAL A 96 -5.43 11.25 2.86
N ALA A 97 -6.17 11.53 3.93
CA ALA A 97 -6.69 12.87 4.17
C ALA A 97 -5.56 13.89 4.37
N ALA A 98 -4.51 13.51 5.11
CA ALA A 98 -3.34 14.34 5.31
C ALA A 98 -2.58 14.62 4.00
N ALA A 99 -2.41 13.61 3.14
CA ALA A 99 -1.77 13.79 1.83
C ALA A 99 -2.56 14.76 0.94
N LYS A 100 -3.88 14.69 0.94
CA LYS A 100 -4.74 15.61 0.18
C LYS A 100 -4.77 17.05 0.74
N ALA A 101 -4.40 17.23 2.01
CA ALA A 101 -4.28 18.53 2.65
C ALA A 101 -2.83 19.05 2.70
N ASP A 102 -1.86 18.29 2.21
CA ASP A 102 -0.44 18.62 2.28
C ASP A 102 -0.10 19.78 1.32
N PRO A 103 0.66 20.79 1.76
CA PRO A 103 1.01 21.94 0.92
C PRO A 103 1.93 21.56 -0.27
N LEU A 104 2.59 20.41 -0.26
CA LEU A 104 3.50 19.98 -1.31
C LEU A 104 2.82 19.14 -2.39
N VAL A 105 1.92 18.23 -1.99
CA VAL A 105 1.31 17.25 -2.90
C VAL A 105 -0.22 17.29 -2.92
N GLY A 106 -0.85 18.18 -2.15
CA GLY A 106 -2.30 18.15 -1.91
C GLY A 106 -3.16 18.43 -3.14
N GLU A 107 -2.68 19.25 -4.08
CA GLU A 107 -3.39 19.52 -5.33
C GLU A 107 -3.43 18.26 -6.20
N GLU A 108 -2.28 17.65 -6.44
CA GLU A 108 -2.13 16.43 -7.22
C GLU A 108 -2.81 15.24 -6.52
N ALA A 109 -2.62 15.09 -5.21
CA ALA A 109 -3.26 14.04 -4.43
C ALA A 109 -4.80 14.17 -4.45
N SER A 110 -5.34 15.37 -4.45
CA SER A 110 -6.79 15.58 -4.56
C SER A 110 -7.33 15.20 -5.92
N ALA A 111 -6.56 15.43 -6.98
CA ALA A 111 -6.95 15.13 -8.36
C ALA A 111 -6.72 13.66 -8.77
N GLN A 112 -5.62 13.05 -8.31
CA GLN A 112 -5.13 11.78 -8.84
C GLN A 112 -5.24 10.60 -7.85
N LEU A 113 -5.29 10.85 -6.51
CA LEU A 113 -5.28 9.79 -5.50
C LEU A 113 -6.67 9.27 -5.19
N LEU A 114 -6.88 7.98 -5.47
CA LEU A 114 -8.04 7.21 -5.05
C LEU A 114 -7.67 6.30 -3.87
N HIS A 115 -8.56 6.21 -2.89
CA HIS A 115 -8.40 5.32 -1.74
C HIS A 115 -9.56 4.31 -1.69
N PHE A 116 -9.22 3.04 -1.62
CA PHE A 116 -10.18 1.96 -1.44
C PHE A 116 -9.90 1.21 -0.15
N ALA A 117 -10.89 1.13 0.73
CA ALA A 117 -10.81 0.43 2.00
C ALA A 117 -11.80 -0.72 2.06
N SER A 118 -11.37 -1.89 2.54
CA SER A 118 -12.25 -3.06 2.73
C SER A 118 -11.96 -3.79 4.05
N CYS A 119 -12.98 -4.51 4.55
CA CYS A 119 -12.85 -5.34 5.74
C CYS A 119 -13.20 -6.80 5.44
N THR A 120 -12.48 -7.72 6.11
CA THR A 120 -12.73 -9.16 5.94
C THR A 120 -13.53 -9.79 7.08
N ARG A 121 -13.70 -9.09 8.22
CA ARG A 121 -14.38 -9.57 9.42
C ARG A 121 -15.28 -8.53 10.08
N ALA A 122 -15.73 -7.53 9.33
CA ALA A 122 -16.65 -6.50 9.81
C ALA A 122 -17.95 -6.58 8.96
N PRO A 123 -18.96 -7.34 9.38
CA PRO A 123 -20.14 -7.63 8.55
C PRO A 123 -20.96 -6.39 8.19
N ASP A 124 -20.87 -5.34 8.99
CA ASP A 124 -21.59 -4.08 8.75
C ASP A 124 -20.76 -3.06 7.92
N TYR A 125 -19.51 -3.38 7.58
CA TYR A 125 -18.69 -2.49 6.75
C TYR A 125 -19.15 -2.55 5.29
N PRO A 126 -19.33 -1.40 4.61
CA PRO A 126 -19.93 -1.36 3.26
C PRO A 126 -19.17 -2.19 2.22
N MET A 127 -17.84 -2.24 2.33
CA MET A 127 -16.98 -2.96 1.40
C MET A 127 -16.35 -4.16 2.10
N GLN A 128 -16.93 -5.34 1.87
CA GLN A 128 -16.47 -6.58 2.47
C GLN A 128 -15.75 -7.47 1.47
N GLY A 129 -14.70 -8.13 1.92
CA GLY A 129 -13.98 -9.13 1.13
C GLY A 129 -12.48 -8.93 1.15
N ARG A 130 -11.78 -9.96 0.70
CA ARG A 130 -10.36 -9.86 0.40
C ARG A 130 -10.17 -9.05 -0.87
N ILE A 131 -9.04 -8.35 -0.97
CA ILE A 131 -8.75 -7.53 -2.15
C ILE A 131 -8.73 -8.38 -3.44
N THR A 132 -8.24 -9.60 -3.38
CA THR A 132 -8.23 -10.53 -4.52
C THR A 132 -9.63 -10.89 -4.99
N ASP A 133 -10.54 -11.22 -4.06
CA ASP A 133 -11.93 -11.52 -4.39
C ASP A 133 -12.63 -10.31 -5.05
N LEU A 134 -12.34 -9.10 -4.54
CA LEU A 134 -12.89 -7.85 -5.06
C LEU A 134 -12.33 -7.46 -6.43
N ILE A 135 -11.09 -7.85 -6.74
CA ILE A 135 -10.51 -7.72 -8.08
C ILE A 135 -11.17 -8.72 -9.04
N GLU A 136 -11.32 -9.98 -8.63
CA GLU A 136 -11.86 -11.05 -9.48
C GLU A 136 -13.34 -10.83 -9.83
N ASN A 137 -14.15 -10.41 -8.86
CA ASN A 137 -15.59 -10.16 -9.07
C ASN A 137 -15.91 -8.76 -9.63
N GLY A 138 -14.88 -7.91 -9.83
CA GLY A 138 -15.03 -6.55 -10.35
C GLY A 138 -15.50 -5.50 -9.33
N GLY A 139 -15.73 -5.88 -8.07
CA GLY A 139 -16.24 -5.00 -7.03
C GLY A 139 -15.32 -3.83 -6.72
N LEU A 140 -13.99 -4.04 -6.76
CA LEU A 140 -13.00 -2.99 -6.63
C LEU A 140 -13.16 -1.91 -7.71
N PHE A 141 -13.23 -2.32 -8.96
CA PHE A 141 -13.29 -1.39 -10.11
C PHE A 141 -14.62 -0.64 -10.15
N ALA A 142 -15.72 -1.34 -9.88
CA ALA A 142 -17.04 -0.73 -9.78
C ALA A 142 -17.11 0.34 -8.68
N ALA A 143 -16.53 0.06 -7.50
CA ALA A 143 -16.50 1.00 -6.38
C ALA A 143 -15.65 2.24 -6.67
N LEU A 144 -14.56 2.10 -7.42
CA LEU A 144 -13.68 3.20 -7.82
C LEU A 144 -14.12 3.92 -9.09
N GLY A 145 -15.06 3.35 -9.86
CA GLY A 145 -15.48 3.89 -11.15
C GLY A 145 -14.38 3.88 -12.20
N CYS A 146 -13.52 2.87 -12.18
CA CYS A 146 -12.38 2.75 -13.09
C CYS A 146 -12.36 1.41 -13.83
N ASP A 147 -11.56 1.34 -14.90
CA ASP A 147 -11.37 0.12 -15.68
C ASP A 147 -10.60 -0.95 -14.90
N ALA A 148 -10.79 -2.22 -15.29
CA ALA A 148 -10.05 -3.35 -14.76
C ALA A 148 -8.54 -3.22 -14.99
N LEU A 149 -7.76 -4.07 -14.28
CA LEU A 149 -6.30 -4.11 -14.41
C LEU A 149 -5.87 -4.50 -15.82
N ASP A 150 -4.96 -3.70 -16.38
CA ASP A 150 -4.40 -3.85 -17.71
C ASP A 150 -2.87 -3.65 -17.67
N PRO A 151 -2.04 -4.66 -18.00
CA PRO A 151 -0.59 -4.55 -17.95
C PRO A 151 0.00 -3.48 -18.90
N GLU A 152 -0.74 -3.07 -19.93
CA GLU A 152 -0.29 -2.00 -20.83
C GLU A 152 -0.35 -0.60 -20.20
N SER A 153 -1.26 -0.40 -19.22
CA SER A 153 -1.52 0.91 -18.61
C SER A 153 -1.28 0.97 -17.10
N ASP A 154 -1.07 -0.18 -16.45
CA ASP A 154 -1.00 -0.28 -14.99
C ASP A 154 0.36 -0.75 -14.49
N ARG A 155 0.72 -0.26 -13.31
CA ARG A 155 1.80 -0.83 -12.49
C ARG A 155 1.28 -1.11 -11.10
N ALA A 156 1.92 -2.06 -10.39
CA ALA A 156 1.46 -2.42 -9.07
C ALA A 156 2.59 -2.56 -8.05
N MET A 157 2.27 -2.22 -6.82
CA MET A 157 3.07 -2.51 -5.63
C MET A 157 2.24 -3.30 -4.64
N ILE A 158 2.81 -4.34 -4.03
CA ILE A 158 2.10 -5.22 -3.12
C ILE A 158 2.84 -5.28 -1.79
N CYS A 159 2.16 -4.96 -0.69
CA CYS A 159 2.72 -5.08 0.66
C CYS A 159 1.67 -5.58 1.66
N GLY A 160 1.99 -6.60 2.42
CA GLY A 160 1.06 -7.14 3.43
C GLY A 160 1.38 -8.55 3.88
N SER A 161 0.34 -9.32 4.20
CA SER A 161 0.49 -10.70 4.62
C SER A 161 0.97 -11.59 3.46
N MET A 162 1.72 -12.65 3.78
CA MET A 162 2.24 -13.58 2.76
C MET A 162 1.14 -14.17 1.87
N ALA A 163 -0.01 -14.53 2.45
CA ALA A 163 -1.12 -15.06 1.67
C ALA A 163 -1.63 -14.02 0.65
N MET A 164 -1.87 -12.76 1.09
CA MET A 164 -2.31 -11.71 0.17
C MET A 164 -1.29 -11.42 -0.92
N ILE A 165 0.01 -11.39 -0.58
CA ILE A 165 1.08 -11.19 -1.57
C ILE A 165 1.05 -12.30 -2.62
N GLN A 166 0.99 -13.56 -2.20
CA GLN A 166 0.97 -14.72 -3.11
C GLN A 166 -0.27 -14.74 -4.00
N ASP A 167 -1.45 -14.53 -3.40
CA ASP A 167 -2.72 -14.52 -4.12
C ASP A 167 -2.78 -13.36 -5.14
N THR A 168 -2.37 -12.15 -4.73
CA THR A 168 -2.35 -10.97 -5.63
C THR A 168 -1.30 -11.12 -6.72
N LYS A 169 -0.11 -11.64 -6.40
CA LYS A 169 0.92 -11.95 -7.40
C LYS A 169 0.39 -12.90 -8.46
N ALA A 170 -0.18 -14.04 -8.06
CA ALA A 170 -0.74 -15.02 -8.99
C ALA A 170 -1.83 -14.41 -9.88
N LEU A 171 -2.66 -13.54 -9.31
CA LEU A 171 -3.72 -12.82 -10.02
C LEU A 171 -3.16 -11.85 -11.07
N LEU A 172 -2.07 -11.11 -10.75
CA LEU A 172 -1.41 -10.21 -11.69
C LEU A 172 -0.70 -10.99 -12.80
N GLU A 173 0.05 -12.04 -12.46
CA GLU A 173 0.74 -12.89 -13.43
C GLU A 173 -0.24 -13.56 -14.41
N ALA A 174 -1.40 -14.03 -13.93
CA ALA A 174 -2.47 -14.56 -14.79
C ALA A 174 -3.06 -13.53 -15.76
N ARG A 175 -2.88 -12.24 -15.49
CA ARG A 175 -3.27 -11.12 -16.36
C ARG A 175 -2.14 -10.60 -17.23
N GLY A 176 -0.97 -11.24 -17.21
CA GLY A 176 0.18 -10.88 -18.05
C GLY A 176 1.16 -9.87 -17.44
N PHE A 177 0.98 -9.48 -16.17
CA PHE A 177 1.95 -8.64 -15.48
C PHE A 177 3.22 -9.42 -15.14
N VAL A 178 4.36 -8.76 -15.22
CA VAL A 178 5.69 -9.33 -14.93
C VAL A 178 6.23 -8.75 -13.62
N GLU A 179 6.72 -9.61 -12.72
CA GLU A 179 7.37 -9.17 -11.49
C GLU A 179 8.73 -8.54 -11.77
N GLY A 180 8.96 -7.36 -11.21
CA GLY A 180 10.19 -6.61 -11.31
C GLY A 180 11.01 -6.60 -10.02
N SER A 181 12.10 -5.85 -10.09
CA SER A 181 12.98 -5.57 -8.95
C SER A 181 13.74 -4.26 -9.19
N ASN A 182 14.43 -3.75 -8.18
CA ASN A 182 15.28 -2.57 -8.33
C ASN A 182 16.38 -2.74 -9.39
N ALA A 183 16.83 -3.97 -9.66
CA ALA A 183 17.84 -4.27 -10.68
C ALA A 183 17.24 -4.51 -12.08
N ALA A 184 15.97 -4.89 -12.15
CA ALA A 184 15.25 -5.17 -13.39
C ALA A 184 13.80 -4.68 -13.23
N PRO A 185 13.52 -3.38 -13.48
CA PRO A 185 12.17 -2.82 -13.37
C PRO A 185 11.19 -3.52 -14.31
N ALA A 186 9.94 -3.76 -13.83
CA ALA A 186 8.89 -4.37 -14.62
C ALA A 186 7.50 -3.85 -14.17
N ASP A 187 6.44 -4.68 -14.25
CA ASP A 187 5.08 -4.21 -14.08
C ASP A 187 4.63 -4.16 -12.62
N PHE A 188 5.20 -5.03 -11.75
CA PHE A 188 4.89 -4.97 -10.33
C PHE A 188 6.07 -5.39 -9.45
N VAL A 189 6.06 -4.91 -8.20
CA VAL A 189 7.01 -5.29 -7.16
C VAL A 189 6.32 -5.63 -5.86
N ILE A 190 6.96 -6.44 -5.04
CA ILE A 190 6.43 -6.92 -3.76
C ILE A 190 7.38 -6.65 -2.60
N GLU A 191 6.80 -6.41 -1.42
CA GLU A 191 7.52 -6.38 -0.15
C GLU A 191 6.71 -7.09 0.94
N LYS A 192 7.39 -7.89 1.76
CA LYS A 192 6.77 -8.60 2.87
C LYS A 192 6.66 -7.66 4.07
N ALA A 193 5.43 -7.38 4.53
CA ALA A 193 5.22 -6.60 5.75
C ALA A 193 5.72 -7.33 7.02
N PHE A 194 5.83 -8.66 6.95
CA PHE A 194 6.30 -9.50 8.05
C PHE A 194 7.35 -10.46 7.54
N ALA A 195 8.57 -10.38 8.09
CA ALA A 195 9.53 -11.47 8.02
C ALA A 195 9.13 -12.49 9.09
N GLY A 196 8.61 -13.63 8.66
CA GLY A 196 8.30 -14.78 9.52
C GLY A 196 9.57 -15.45 10.02
#